data_1c05735d6de1c47ea680f91e70c09634
#
_entry.id   1c05735d6de1c47ea680f91e70c09634
#
_cell.length_a   1.000
_cell.length_b   1.000
_cell.length_c   1.000
_cell.angle_alpha   90.00
_cell.angle_beta   90.00
_cell.angle_gamma   90.00
#
_symmetry.space_group_name_H-M   'P 1'
#
loop_
_entity.id
_entity.type
_entity.pdbx_description
1 polymer ?
#
loop_
_entity_poly.entity_id
_entity_poly.type
_entity_poly.pdbx_seq_one_letter_code
_entity_poly.pdbx_strand_id
1 'polypeptide(L)'
;THLQGQLVAVHPAYDTAFDGFAAPEVRGNPKVRQEWAVNQLMMAAKASNNLGLDKHVTFSGALAWPYVYPWPQRPEGLIENAFDELSKRWKPILDHFDQNGVDLCYEIHPGEDLHDGITFEMFLEKVNNHKRCNMLFDPSHYVLQHLDYLSHIDIYHEKIKMFHVKDAELNPSGKQGVY
;
A
#
# COMPACT_ATOMS: atom_id res chain seq x y z
N THR A 1 8.78 1.21 -9.77
CA THR A 1 8.68 0.36 -8.56
C THR A 1 7.37 0.52 -7.80
N HIS A 2 6.46 1.43 -8.19
CA HIS A 2 5.16 1.61 -7.54
C HIS A 2 4.39 0.28 -7.44
N LEU A 3 4.19 -0.40 -8.58
CA LEU A 3 3.49 -1.69 -8.64
C LEU A 3 4.24 -2.84 -7.95
N GLN A 4 5.57 -2.76 -7.82
CA GLN A 4 6.35 -3.79 -7.14
C GLN A 4 6.08 -3.81 -5.63
N GLY A 5 5.62 -2.70 -5.06
CA GLY A 5 5.15 -2.66 -3.66
C GLY A 5 4.06 -3.67 -3.36
N GLN A 6 3.14 -3.90 -4.31
CA GLN A 6 2.11 -4.95 -4.22
C GLN A 6 2.72 -6.34 -3.94
N LEU A 7 3.90 -6.62 -4.52
CA LEU A 7 4.52 -7.93 -4.42
C LEU A 7 5.27 -8.18 -3.11
N VAL A 8 5.43 -7.16 -2.27
CA VAL A 8 6.02 -7.31 -0.92
C VAL A 8 5.10 -8.15 -0.04
N ALA A 9 3.79 -8.01 -0.21
CA ALA A 9 2.80 -8.72 0.58
C ALA A 9 1.61 -9.11 -0.31
N VAL A 10 1.61 -10.34 -0.81
CA VAL A 10 0.51 -10.90 -1.62
C VAL A 10 -0.15 -12.01 -0.84
N HIS A 11 -1.48 -11.93 -0.69
CA HIS A 11 -2.26 -13.00 -0.10
C HIS A 11 -2.23 -14.26 -1.00
N PRO A 12 -2.08 -15.47 -0.45
CA PRO A 12 -1.98 -16.70 -1.24
C PRO A 12 -3.13 -16.93 -2.24
N ALA A 13 -4.33 -16.43 -1.95
CA ALA A 13 -5.47 -16.52 -2.88
C ALA A 13 -5.26 -15.75 -4.21
N TYR A 14 -4.32 -14.79 -4.23
CA TYR A 14 -3.98 -13.97 -5.40
C TYR A 14 -2.58 -14.28 -5.96
N ASP A 15 -2.04 -15.42 -5.63
CA ASP A 15 -0.62 -15.74 -5.77
C ASP A 15 -0.05 -15.47 -7.17
N THR A 16 -0.80 -15.73 -8.22
CA THR A 16 -0.38 -15.47 -9.61
C THR A 16 -0.99 -14.22 -10.22
N ALA A 17 -1.97 -13.58 -9.55
CA ALA A 17 -2.72 -12.46 -10.10
C ALA A 17 -1.82 -11.24 -10.43
N PHE A 18 -0.76 -11.05 -9.64
CA PHE A 18 0.17 -9.93 -9.78
C PHE A 18 1.50 -10.30 -10.44
N ASP A 19 1.63 -11.50 -11.00
CA ASP A 19 2.86 -11.91 -11.70
C ASP A 19 3.24 -10.96 -12.86
N GLY A 20 2.26 -10.30 -13.46
CA GLY A 20 2.50 -9.27 -14.46
C GLY A 20 3.33 -8.07 -14.00
N PHE A 21 3.38 -7.82 -12.67
CA PHE A 21 4.19 -6.75 -12.07
C PHE A 21 5.66 -7.16 -11.83
N ALA A 22 5.96 -8.43 -11.99
CA ALA A 22 7.28 -9.01 -11.77
C ALA A 22 8.01 -9.30 -13.07
N ALA A 23 9.35 -9.31 -12.99
CA ALA A 23 10.18 -9.77 -14.08
C ALA A 23 9.86 -11.25 -14.43
N PRO A 24 9.92 -11.62 -15.73
CA PRO A 24 9.51 -12.96 -16.17
C PRO A 24 10.16 -14.12 -15.42
N GLU A 25 11.43 -13.97 -15.05
CA GLU A 25 12.23 -15.00 -14.38
C GLU A 25 11.82 -15.32 -12.94
N VAL A 26 11.02 -14.45 -12.31
CA VAL A 26 10.56 -14.64 -10.91
C VAL A 26 9.07 -14.96 -10.81
N ARG A 27 8.37 -15.03 -11.94
CA ARG A 27 6.93 -15.35 -11.99
C ARG A 27 6.67 -16.79 -11.56
N GLY A 28 5.49 -17.04 -11.01
CA GLY A 28 5.09 -18.38 -10.54
C GLY A 28 5.79 -18.88 -9.27
N ASN A 29 6.70 -18.08 -8.70
CA ASN A 29 7.35 -18.40 -7.43
C ASN A 29 7.17 -17.26 -6.41
N PRO A 30 6.21 -17.33 -5.51
CA PRO A 30 5.84 -16.25 -4.59
C PRO A 30 7.00 -15.74 -3.74
N LYS A 31 7.83 -16.65 -3.24
CA LYS A 31 8.96 -16.28 -2.38
C LYS A 31 10.04 -15.53 -3.16
N VAL A 32 10.43 -16.06 -4.31
CA VAL A 32 11.46 -15.43 -5.18
C VAL A 32 10.96 -14.07 -5.71
N ARG A 33 9.68 -14.01 -6.07
CA ARG A 33 9.02 -12.77 -6.50
C ARG A 33 9.02 -11.70 -5.40
N GLN A 34 8.71 -12.09 -4.15
CA GLN A 34 8.76 -11.18 -3.00
C GLN A 34 10.18 -10.66 -2.75
N GLU A 35 11.18 -11.54 -2.72
CA GLU A 35 12.59 -11.16 -2.54
C GLU A 35 13.06 -10.21 -3.67
N TRP A 36 12.66 -10.49 -4.90
CA TRP A 36 12.92 -9.62 -6.04
C TRP A 36 12.28 -8.24 -5.86
N ALA A 37 11.01 -8.17 -5.45
CA ALA A 37 10.29 -6.91 -5.23
C ALA A 37 10.96 -6.05 -4.13
N VAL A 38 11.34 -6.67 -3.02
CA VAL A 38 12.10 -6.00 -1.96
C VAL A 38 13.40 -5.41 -2.51
N ASN A 39 14.15 -6.17 -3.31
CA ASN A 39 15.39 -5.68 -3.94
C ASN A 39 15.12 -4.50 -4.90
N GLN A 40 14.01 -4.52 -5.66
CA GLN A 40 13.64 -3.39 -6.53
C GLN A 40 13.39 -2.12 -5.71
N LEU A 41 12.70 -2.23 -4.57
CA LEU A 41 12.44 -1.09 -3.68
C LEU A 41 13.74 -0.57 -3.04
N MET A 42 14.64 -1.46 -2.61
CA MET A 42 15.95 -1.06 -2.08
C MET A 42 16.79 -0.30 -3.13
N MET A 43 16.77 -0.76 -4.38
CA MET A 43 17.44 -0.05 -5.49
C MET A 43 16.75 1.30 -5.77
N ALA A 44 15.41 1.35 -5.68
CA ALA A 44 14.67 2.58 -5.90
C ALA A 44 14.99 3.66 -4.87
N ALA A 45 15.18 3.31 -3.59
CA ALA A 45 15.61 4.25 -2.56
C ALA A 45 16.93 4.94 -2.94
N LYS A 46 17.93 4.16 -3.36
CA LYS A 46 19.23 4.68 -3.82
C LYS A 46 19.09 5.53 -5.07
N ALA A 47 18.30 5.06 -6.05
CA ALA A 47 18.09 5.80 -7.29
C ALA A 47 17.41 7.14 -7.03
N SER A 48 16.40 7.18 -6.16
CA SER A 48 15.71 8.42 -5.77
C SER A 48 16.69 9.41 -5.15
N ASN A 49 17.52 8.98 -4.18
CA ASN A 49 18.54 9.83 -3.58
C ASN A 49 19.55 10.34 -4.63
N ASN A 50 20.07 9.47 -5.51
CA ASN A 50 21.01 9.84 -6.55
C ASN A 50 20.46 10.87 -7.55
N LEU A 51 19.14 10.87 -7.76
CA LEU A 51 18.43 11.83 -8.60
C LEU A 51 18.02 13.11 -7.84
N GLY A 52 18.35 13.21 -6.56
CA GLY A 52 17.96 14.35 -5.72
C GLY A 52 16.47 14.36 -5.35
N LEU A 53 15.80 13.19 -5.42
CA LEU A 53 14.40 13.04 -5.02
C LEU A 53 14.32 12.62 -3.55
N ASP A 54 13.43 13.25 -2.82
CA ASP A 54 13.20 13.00 -1.39
C ASP A 54 11.93 12.16 -1.10
N LYS A 55 11.21 11.74 -2.15
CA LYS A 55 9.96 10.96 -2.05
C LYS A 55 9.91 9.87 -3.09
N HIS A 56 9.34 8.74 -2.70
CA HIS A 56 9.08 7.59 -3.56
C HIS A 56 7.69 7.02 -3.27
N VAL A 57 6.94 6.63 -4.30
CA VAL A 57 5.59 6.11 -4.16
C VAL A 57 5.55 4.60 -4.30
N THR A 58 4.63 3.95 -3.57
CA THR A 58 4.48 2.49 -3.58
C THR A 58 3.09 2.05 -3.19
N PHE A 59 2.68 0.85 -3.62
CA PHE A 59 1.60 0.11 -2.99
C PHE A 59 2.09 -0.60 -1.72
N SER A 60 1.16 -0.92 -0.82
CA SER A 60 1.47 -1.62 0.44
C SER A 60 1.52 -3.14 0.29
N GLY A 61 0.82 -3.66 -0.70
CA GLY A 61 0.45 -5.08 -0.76
C GLY A 61 -0.82 -5.37 0.03
N ALA A 62 -1.30 -6.60 -0.05
CA ALA A 62 -2.57 -7.00 0.52
C ALA A 62 -2.50 -8.41 1.13
N LEU A 63 -2.60 -8.49 2.44
CA LEU A 63 -2.78 -9.74 3.20
C LEU A 63 -4.19 -9.82 3.79
N ALA A 64 -4.76 -8.68 4.22
CA ALA A 64 -6.08 -8.57 4.80
C ALA A 64 -7.18 -8.17 3.80
N TRP A 65 -6.83 -7.45 2.73
CA TRP A 65 -7.81 -6.99 1.74
C TRP A 65 -8.75 -8.08 1.20
N PRO A 66 -8.35 -9.34 0.94
CA PRO A 66 -9.27 -10.39 0.51
C PRO A 66 -10.43 -10.63 1.48
N TYR A 67 -10.31 -10.17 2.71
CA TYR A 67 -11.29 -10.30 3.78
C TYR A 67 -11.99 -8.97 4.13
N VAL A 68 -11.89 -7.95 3.27
CA VAL A 68 -12.52 -6.63 3.51
C VAL A 68 -14.03 -6.74 3.69
N TYR A 69 -14.69 -7.61 2.93
CA TYR A 69 -16.10 -7.92 3.12
C TYR A 69 -16.29 -8.90 4.29
N PRO A 70 -17.19 -8.61 5.26
CA PRO A 70 -17.29 -9.38 6.51
C PRO A 70 -18.05 -10.71 6.39
N TRP A 71 -18.19 -11.26 5.21
CA TRP A 71 -18.90 -12.51 4.96
C TRP A 71 -18.07 -13.45 4.07
N PRO A 72 -17.85 -14.71 4.47
CA PRO A 72 -18.16 -15.29 5.79
C PRO A 72 -17.45 -14.59 6.93
N GLN A 73 -17.93 -14.76 8.16
CA GLN A 73 -17.34 -14.12 9.34
C GLN A 73 -15.86 -14.43 9.46
N ARG A 74 -15.07 -13.38 9.66
CA ARG A 74 -13.62 -13.49 9.80
C ARG A 74 -13.25 -14.15 11.12
N PRO A 75 -12.24 -15.05 11.14
CA PRO A 75 -11.64 -15.51 12.39
C PRO A 75 -11.10 -14.34 13.22
N GLU A 76 -11.17 -14.48 14.53
CA GLU A 76 -10.57 -13.51 15.47
C GLU A 76 -9.06 -13.38 15.19
N GLY A 77 -8.54 -12.18 15.25
CA GLY A 77 -7.12 -11.86 15.04
C GLY A 77 -6.64 -11.90 13.58
N LEU A 78 -7.51 -12.22 12.60
CA LEU A 78 -7.09 -12.32 11.20
C LEU A 78 -6.49 -11.01 10.67
N ILE A 79 -7.14 -9.89 10.92
CA ILE A 79 -6.68 -8.58 10.45
C ILE A 79 -5.41 -8.16 11.19
N GLU A 80 -5.40 -8.30 12.51
CA GLU A 80 -4.24 -7.96 13.34
C GLU A 80 -2.99 -8.74 12.92
N ASN A 81 -3.12 -10.04 12.69
CA ASN A 81 -2.03 -10.91 12.24
C ASN A 81 -1.54 -10.52 10.83
N ALA A 82 -2.45 -10.12 9.94
CA ALA A 82 -2.09 -9.65 8.60
C ALA A 82 -1.24 -8.35 8.69
N PHE A 83 -1.64 -7.39 9.53
CA PHE A 83 -0.89 -6.16 9.73
C PHE A 83 0.43 -6.37 10.48
N ASP A 84 0.51 -7.36 11.38
CA ASP A 84 1.78 -7.77 11.99
C ASP A 84 2.77 -8.29 10.95
N GLU A 85 2.32 -9.17 10.05
CA GLU A 85 3.16 -9.68 8.97
C GLU A 85 3.51 -8.58 7.96
N LEU A 86 2.54 -7.71 7.60
CA LEU A 86 2.77 -6.58 6.72
C LEU A 86 3.88 -5.68 7.26
N SER A 87 3.78 -5.26 8.52
CA SER A 87 4.76 -4.38 9.17
C SER A 87 6.15 -5.03 9.26
N LYS A 88 6.22 -6.32 9.55
CA LYS A 88 7.46 -7.09 9.57
C LYS A 88 8.19 -7.07 8.21
N ARG A 89 7.43 -7.15 7.10
CA ARG A 89 8.01 -7.09 5.75
C ARG A 89 8.47 -5.68 5.37
N TRP A 90 7.70 -4.67 5.75
CA TRP A 90 7.99 -3.28 5.36
C TRP A 90 9.03 -2.59 6.23
N LYS A 91 9.19 -2.95 7.49
CA LYS A 91 10.13 -2.27 8.39
C LYS A 91 11.58 -2.22 7.87
N PRO A 92 12.19 -3.32 7.37
CA PRO A 92 13.53 -3.26 6.78
C PRO A 92 13.61 -2.35 5.53
N ILE A 93 12.52 -2.27 4.75
CA ILE A 93 12.45 -1.40 3.59
C ILE A 93 12.41 0.06 4.03
N LEU A 94 11.57 0.41 5.01
CA LEU A 94 11.50 1.74 5.59
C LEU A 94 12.84 2.20 6.18
N ASP A 95 13.52 1.32 6.92
CA ASP A 95 14.86 1.57 7.45
C ASP A 95 15.87 1.89 6.33
N HIS A 96 15.78 1.15 5.21
CA HIS A 96 16.64 1.40 4.05
C HIS A 96 16.32 2.72 3.35
N PHE A 97 15.04 3.09 3.22
CA PHE A 97 14.62 4.39 2.72
C PHE A 97 15.11 5.53 3.62
N ASP A 98 15.11 5.32 4.94
CA ASP A 98 15.65 6.30 5.88
C ASP A 98 17.16 6.52 5.72
N GLN A 99 17.93 5.46 5.54
CA GLN A 99 19.36 5.53 5.24
C GLN A 99 19.66 6.32 3.97
N ASN A 100 18.73 6.35 3.01
CA ASN A 100 18.84 7.09 1.76
C ASN A 100 18.17 8.48 1.80
N GLY A 101 17.58 8.88 2.92
CA GLY A 101 16.94 10.19 3.08
C GLY A 101 15.64 10.37 2.28
N VAL A 102 14.99 9.28 1.87
CA VAL A 102 13.80 9.28 0.99
C VAL A 102 12.57 8.86 1.77
N ASP A 103 11.49 9.65 1.68
CA ASP A 103 10.19 9.29 2.22
C ASP A 103 9.51 8.24 1.35
N LEU A 104 8.89 7.23 1.96
CA LEU A 104 8.09 6.23 1.28
C LEU A 104 6.61 6.58 1.45
N CYS A 105 5.95 6.85 0.33
CA CYS A 105 4.56 7.31 0.29
C CYS A 105 3.68 6.18 -0.23
N TYR A 106 2.91 5.59 0.68
CA TYR A 106 1.96 4.53 0.34
C TYR A 106 0.71 5.13 -0.28
N GLU A 107 0.31 4.63 -1.45
CA GLU A 107 -0.98 4.97 -2.03
C GLU A 107 -2.10 4.32 -1.20
N ILE A 108 -3.02 5.14 -0.72
CA ILE A 108 -4.21 4.67 -0.01
C ILE A 108 -5.22 4.23 -1.07
N HIS A 109 -5.32 2.92 -1.29
CA HIS A 109 -5.93 2.36 -2.49
C HIS A 109 -6.78 1.11 -2.20
N PRO A 110 -8.05 1.02 -2.67
CA PRO A 110 -8.82 -0.22 -2.64
C PRO A 110 -8.07 -1.35 -3.36
N GLY A 111 -8.03 -2.53 -2.74
CA GLY A 111 -7.21 -3.64 -3.24
C GLY A 111 -5.89 -3.81 -2.47
N GLU A 112 -5.50 -2.80 -1.69
CA GLU A 112 -4.36 -2.79 -0.81
C GLU A 112 -4.78 -2.94 0.65
N ASP A 113 -3.88 -3.34 1.54
CA ASP A 113 -4.17 -3.33 2.97
C ASP A 113 -4.33 -1.90 3.51
N LEU A 114 -3.58 -0.94 2.94
CA LEU A 114 -3.74 0.47 3.26
C LEU A 114 -4.75 1.11 2.28
N HIS A 115 -6.03 1.13 2.67
CA HIS A 115 -7.11 1.62 1.80
C HIS A 115 -7.98 2.73 2.42
N ASP A 116 -7.74 3.07 3.68
CA ASP A 116 -8.37 4.18 4.38
C ASP A 116 -7.48 4.72 5.52
N GLY A 117 -7.97 5.70 6.28
CA GLY A 117 -7.21 6.30 7.36
C GLY A 117 -6.89 5.33 8.49
N ILE A 118 -7.86 4.51 8.91
CA ILE A 118 -7.68 3.54 10.01
C ILE A 118 -6.65 2.48 9.67
N THR A 119 -6.69 1.95 8.46
CA THR A 119 -5.70 0.94 8.02
C THR A 119 -4.29 1.52 7.95
N PHE A 120 -4.16 2.78 7.54
CA PHE A 120 -2.88 3.46 7.61
C PHE A 120 -2.40 3.67 9.06
N GLU A 121 -3.26 4.08 9.97
CA GLU A 121 -2.94 4.25 11.40
C GLU A 121 -2.49 2.92 12.03
N MET A 122 -3.21 1.82 11.78
CA MET A 122 -2.82 0.48 12.23
C MET A 122 -1.43 0.09 11.76
N PHE A 123 -1.12 0.34 10.50
CA PHE A 123 0.20 0.06 9.94
C PHE A 123 1.27 0.98 10.55
N LEU A 124 1.01 2.27 10.64
CA LEU A 124 1.92 3.28 11.18
C LEU A 124 2.32 2.95 12.64
N GLU A 125 1.35 2.54 13.46
CA GLU A 125 1.61 2.08 14.83
C GLU A 125 2.56 0.87 14.83
N LYS A 126 2.26 -0.16 14.01
CA LYS A 126 3.06 -1.39 13.95
C LYS A 126 4.48 -1.18 13.41
N VAL A 127 4.72 -0.18 12.60
CA VAL A 127 6.08 0.23 12.20
C VAL A 127 6.69 1.29 13.15
N ASN A 128 6.14 1.44 14.36
CA ASN A 128 6.59 2.35 15.42
C ASN A 128 6.63 3.82 14.97
N ASN A 129 5.61 4.27 14.26
CA ASN A 129 5.50 5.63 13.71
C ASN A 129 6.74 6.03 12.90
N HIS A 130 7.23 5.10 12.09
CA HIS A 130 8.44 5.30 11.31
C HIS A 130 8.36 6.59 10.48
N LYS A 131 9.35 7.48 10.61
CA LYS A 131 9.32 8.83 10.01
C LYS A 131 9.21 8.84 8.49
N ARG A 132 9.68 7.77 7.81
CA ARG A 132 9.58 7.61 6.35
C ARG A 132 8.28 6.98 5.89
N CYS A 133 7.39 6.58 6.81
CA CYS A 133 6.06 6.08 6.49
C CYS A 133 5.11 7.26 6.30
N ASN A 134 4.78 7.53 5.05
CA ASN A 134 3.93 8.66 4.63
C ASN A 134 2.90 8.21 3.60
N MET A 135 2.03 9.12 3.17
CA MET A 135 0.93 8.85 2.22
C MET A 135 1.17 9.48 0.86
N LEU A 136 0.76 8.74 -0.17
CA LEU A 136 0.30 9.31 -1.43
C LEU A 136 -1.24 9.32 -1.39
N PHE A 137 -1.83 10.47 -1.58
CA PHE A 137 -3.27 10.69 -1.56
C PHE A 137 -3.84 10.76 -2.97
N ASP A 138 -4.80 9.88 -3.26
CA ASP A 138 -5.60 9.88 -4.49
C ASP A 138 -7.08 10.04 -4.12
N PRO A 139 -7.68 11.22 -4.33
CA PRO A 139 -9.06 11.50 -3.91
C PRO A 139 -10.09 10.62 -4.60
N SER A 140 -9.80 10.10 -5.80
CA SER A 140 -10.72 9.24 -6.53
C SER A 140 -11.07 7.96 -5.77
N HIS A 141 -10.11 7.41 -5.03
CA HIS A 141 -10.31 6.20 -4.23
C HIS A 141 -11.23 6.44 -3.02
N TYR A 142 -11.25 7.67 -2.50
CA TYR A 142 -12.16 8.07 -1.42
C TYR A 142 -13.59 8.23 -1.95
N VAL A 143 -13.75 8.85 -3.10
CA VAL A 143 -15.07 8.94 -3.77
C VAL A 143 -15.65 7.54 -3.99
N LEU A 144 -14.85 6.59 -4.52
CA LEU A 144 -15.27 5.20 -4.75
C LEU A 144 -15.64 4.45 -3.47
N GLN A 145 -15.03 4.79 -2.34
CA GLN A 145 -15.31 4.18 -1.05
C GLN A 145 -16.37 4.94 -0.23
N HIS A 146 -16.96 6.00 -0.77
CA HIS A 146 -17.90 6.89 -0.08
C HIS A 146 -17.29 7.55 1.18
N LEU A 147 -15.99 7.81 1.16
CA LEU A 147 -15.28 8.50 2.22
C LEU A 147 -15.19 10.00 1.92
N ASP A 148 -15.24 10.82 2.96
CA ASP A 148 -15.02 12.27 2.83
C ASP A 148 -13.52 12.55 2.60
N TYR A 149 -13.18 12.83 1.35
CA TYR A 149 -11.79 13.08 0.94
C TYR A 149 -11.24 14.41 1.47
N LEU A 150 -12.08 15.40 1.79
CA LEU A 150 -11.66 16.66 2.40
C LEU A 150 -11.33 16.48 3.87
N SER A 151 -12.19 15.78 4.63
CA SER A 151 -11.90 15.41 6.01
C SER A 151 -10.63 14.59 6.15
N HIS A 152 -10.32 13.73 5.16
CA HIS A 152 -9.06 12.98 5.17
C HIS A 152 -7.84 13.91 5.10
N ILE A 153 -7.90 14.94 4.26
CA ILE A 153 -6.83 15.95 4.19
C ILE A 153 -6.67 16.65 5.52
N ASP A 154 -7.78 17.08 6.14
CA ASP A 154 -7.73 17.79 7.43
C ASP A 154 -7.08 16.93 8.54
N ILE A 155 -7.35 15.62 8.54
CA ILE A 155 -6.81 14.69 9.55
C ILE A 155 -5.34 14.35 9.28
N TYR A 156 -4.97 14.09 8.00
CA TYR A 156 -3.69 13.47 7.65
C TYR A 156 -2.72 14.37 6.87
N HIS A 157 -2.98 15.69 6.76
CA HIS A 157 -2.16 16.61 5.94
C HIS A 157 -0.66 16.53 6.25
N GLU A 158 -0.25 16.26 7.49
CA GLU A 158 1.16 16.11 7.86
C GLU A 158 1.80 14.86 7.26
N LYS A 159 1.01 13.82 6.98
CA LYS A 159 1.44 12.53 6.41
C LYS A 159 1.31 12.49 4.89
N ILE A 160 0.48 13.33 4.30
CA ILE A 160 0.32 13.42 2.85
C ILE A 160 1.53 14.14 2.26
N LYS A 161 2.38 13.39 1.52
CA LYS A 161 3.60 13.94 0.90
C LYS A 161 3.55 13.91 -0.62
N MET A 162 2.65 13.12 -1.18
CA MET A 162 2.43 12.99 -2.62
C MET A 162 0.94 13.00 -2.93
N PHE A 163 0.59 13.37 -4.15
CA PHE A 163 -0.80 13.52 -4.57
C PHE A 163 -0.97 13.03 -6.02
N HIS A 164 -1.99 12.20 -6.26
CA HIS A 164 -2.46 11.91 -7.60
C HIS A 164 -3.60 12.87 -7.96
N VAL A 165 -3.42 13.68 -9.01
CA VAL A 165 -4.46 14.53 -9.57
C VAL A 165 -5.36 13.68 -10.45
N LYS A 166 -6.38 13.09 -9.82
CA LYS A 166 -7.29 12.14 -10.44
C LYS A 166 -8.72 12.44 -10.02
N ASP A 167 -9.66 12.24 -10.89
CA ASP A 167 -11.08 12.49 -10.67
C ASP A 167 -11.88 11.18 -10.67
N ALA A 168 -13.01 11.18 -9.99
CA ALA A 168 -13.98 10.10 -9.98
C ALA A 168 -15.39 10.65 -9.74
N GLU A 169 -16.38 10.01 -10.31
CA GLU A 169 -17.79 10.32 -10.14
C GLU A 169 -18.51 9.17 -9.42
N LEU A 170 -19.24 9.51 -8.39
CA LEU A 170 -20.17 8.59 -7.74
C LEU A 170 -21.50 8.57 -8.53
N ASN A 171 -21.90 7.39 -9.03
CA ASN A 171 -23.20 7.20 -9.64
C ASN A 171 -24.19 6.52 -8.66
N PRO A 172 -25.10 7.28 -8.03
CA PRO A 172 -25.98 6.77 -6.97
C PRO A 172 -27.23 6.07 -7.52
N SER A 173 -27.19 5.52 -8.73
CA SER A 173 -28.40 4.98 -9.39
C SER A 173 -29.06 3.80 -8.65
N GLY A 174 -28.38 3.18 -7.71
CA GLY A 174 -28.84 1.95 -7.05
C GLY A 174 -28.88 0.72 -7.97
N LYS A 175 -28.48 0.88 -9.23
CA LYS A 175 -28.50 -0.18 -10.24
C LYS A 175 -27.15 -0.86 -10.40
N GLN A 176 -26.08 -0.15 -10.19
CA GLN A 176 -24.70 -0.60 -10.35
C GLN A 176 -24.00 -0.63 -9.01
N GLY A 177 -23.20 -1.67 -8.79
CA GLY A 177 -22.26 -1.76 -7.68
C GLY A 177 -20.83 -1.56 -8.17
N VAL A 178 -19.91 -2.39 -7.66
CA VAL A 178 -18.47 -2.31 -7.98
C VAL A 178 -18.15 -2.86 -9.39
N TYR A 179 -18.98 -3.74 -9.93
CA TYR A 179 -18.80 -4.37 -11.24
C TYR A 179 -19.77 -3.82 -12.28
#